data_902033837749fda26020f7c7d5b2f5bb
#
_entry.id   902033837749fda26020f7c7d5b2f5bb
#
_cell.length_a   1.000
_cell.length_b   1.000
_cell.length_c   1.000
_cell.angle_alpha   90.00
_cell.angle_beta   90.00
_cell.angle_gamma   90.00
#
_symmetry.space_group_name_H-M   'P 1'
#
loop_
_entity.id
_entity.type
_entity.pdbx_description
1 polymer ?
#
loop_
_entity_poly.entity_id
_entity_poly.type
_entity_poly.pdbx_seq_one_letter_code
_entity_poly.pdbx_strand_id
1 'polypeptide(L)'
;MTGTVSELSPDAHFEFQKALEELPEGYVTGIFQGRTWCATIKRSNDGKRLWLYGEELGGTDVVSFNLYVLDAMSTLKPCEMSSAKVVDFVLGFERT
;
A
#
# COMPACT_ATOMS: atom_id res chain seq x y z
N MET A 1 13.04 -7.20 -4.73
CA MET A 1 12.86 -8.27 -3.73
C MET A 1 11.39 -8.52 -3.50
N THR A 2 11.00 -9.78 -3.44
CA THR A 2 9.61 -10.16 -3.16
C THR A 2 9.48 -10.43 -1.66
N GLY A 3 8.51 -9.77 -1.02
CA GLY A 3 8.21 -10.02 0.37
C GLY A 3 6.78 -10.52 0.51
N THR A 4 6.46 -11.14 1.62
CA THR A 4 5.10 -11.56 1.91
C THR A 4 4.58 -10.78 3.12
N VAL A 5 3.28 -10.47 3.10
CA VAL A 5 2.66 -9.78 4.22
C VAL A 5 2.68 -10.64 5.47
N SER A 6 2.76 -11.97 5.29
CA SER A 6 2.85 -12.92 6.39
C SER A 6 4.12 -12.78 7.22
N GLU A 7 5.12 -12.03 6.75
CA GLU A 7 6.32 -11.74 7.53
C GLU A 7 6.05 -10.77 8.66
N LEU A 8 4.95 -10.03 8.58
CA LEU A 8 4.54 -9.12 9.64
C LEU A 8 4.01 -9.91 10.83
N SER A 9 4.01 -9.28 12.01
CA SER A 9 3.32 -9.85 13.14
C SER A 9 1.82 -9.99 12.81
N PRO A 10 1.09 -10.89 13.47
CA PRO A 10 -0.34 -11.03 13.19
C PRO A 10 -1.12 -9.71 13.30
N ASP A 11 -0.81 -8.89 14.30
CA ASP A 11 -1.48 -7.60 14.48
C ASP A 11 -1.14 -6.63 13.37
N ALA A 12 0.13 -6.55 12.98
CA ALA A 12 0.56 -5.67 11.90
C ALA A 12 -0.01 -6.12 10.57
N HIS A 13 -0.10 -7.42 10.34
CA HIS A 13 -0.71 -7.96 9.13
C HIS A 13 -2.19 -7.56 9.04
N PHE A 14 -2.92 -7.71 10.14
CA PHE A 14 -4.33 -7.35 10.19
C PHE A 14 -4.54 -5.86 9.92
N GLU A 15 -3.74 -5.02 10.57
CA GLU A 15 -3.84 -3.58 10.39
C GLU A 15 -3.50 -3.16 8.96
N PHE A 16 -2.49 -3.80 8.36
CA PHE A 16 -2.12 -3.51 6.97
C PHE A 16 -3.26 -3.85 6.02
N GLN A 17 -3.85 -5.03 6.17
CA GLN A 17 -4.97 -5.45 5.33
C GLN A 17 -6.17 -4.52 5.51
N LYS A 18 -6.47 -4.17 6.76
CA LYS A 18 -7.58 -3.27 7.05
C LYS A 18 -7.37 -1.91 6.43
N ALA A 19 -6.16 -1.36 6.54
CA ALA A 19 -5.84 -0.06 5.96
C ALA A 19 -5.99 -0.08 4.44
N LEU A 20 -5.55 -1.16 3.80
CA LEU A 20 -5.71 -1.31 2.35
C LEU A 20 -7.19 -1.36 1.95
N GLU A 21 -8.01 -2.07 2.71
CA GLU A 21 -9.43 -2.18 2.42
C GLU A 21 -10.16 -0.85 2.56
N GLU A 22 -9.68 0.04 3.41
CA GLU A 22 -10.27 1.35 3.61
C GLU A 22 -9.91 2.34 2.51
N LEU A 23 -8.89 2.06 1.70
CA LEU A 23 -8.51 2.93 0.59
C LEU A 23 -9.51 2.75 -0.56
N PRO A 24 -10.11 3.84 -1.05
CA PRO A 24 -11.03 3.73 -2.18
C PRO A 24 -10.25 3.48 -3.46
N GLU A 25 -10.91 2.89 -4.44
CA GLU A 25 -10.33 2.77 -5.76
C GLU A 25 -10.32 4.14 -6.43
N GLY A 26 -9.24 4.42 -7.18
CA GLY A 26 -9.09 5.68 -7.88
C GLY A 26 -8.07 6.57 -7.22
N TYR A 27 -8.23 7.87 -7.41
CA TYR A 27 -7.25 8.87 -6.98
C TYR A 27 -7.64 9.44 -5.62
N VAL A 28 -6.69 9.46 -4.70
CA VAL A 28 -6.92 10.04 -3.36
C VAL A 28 -5.74 10.93 -2.99
N THR A 29 -6.00 11.88 -2.10
CA THR A 29 -4.95 12.71 -1.50
C THR A 29 -4.95 12.52 0.00
N GLY A 30 -3.82 12.79 0.64
CA GLY A 30 -3.71 12.63 2.07
C GLY A 30 -2.36 13.06 2.58
N ILE A 31 -2.10 12.78 3.84
CA ILE A 31 -0.88 13.16 4.55
C ILE A 31 -0.14 11.91 4.99
N PHE A 32 1.16 11.90 4.74
CA PHE A 32 2.04 10.85 5.25
C PHE A 32 3.31 11.51 5.76
N GLN A 33 3.62 11.28 7.03
CA GLN A 33 4.79 11.86 7.71
C GLN A 33 4.87 13.38 7.56
N GLY A 34 3.71 14.05 7.72
CA GLY A 34 3.64 15.49 7.67
C GLY A 34 3.70 16.11 6.27
N ARG A 35 3.70 15.29 5.24
CA ARG A 35 3.78 15.75 3.85
C ARG A 35 2.54 15.35 3.08
N THR A 36 2.18 16.15 2.09
CA THR A 36 1.02 15.86 1.26
C THR A 36 1.39 14.87 0.17
N TRP A 37 0.56 13.85 0.02
CA TRP A 37 0.75 12.81 -0.98
C TRP A 37 -0.52 12.61 -1.77
N CYS A 38 -0.38 12.11 -2.99
CA CYS A 38 -1.51 11.59 -3.72
C CYS A 38 -1.23 10.12 -4.05
N ALA A 39 -2.29 9.35 -4.16
CA ALA A 39 -2.16 7.93 -4.47
C ALA A 39 -3.26 7.50 -5.42
N THR A 40 -2.94 6.57 -6.30
CA THR A 40 -3.90 5.94 -7.19
C THR A 40 -3.96 4.46 -6.84
N ILE A 41 -5.16 3.97 -6.62
CA ILE A 41 -5.39 2.58 -6.22
C ILE A 41 -6.27 1.91 -7.27
N LYS A 42 -5.83 0.74 -7.73
CA LYS A 42 -6.60 -0.08 -8.67
C LYS A 42 -6.69 -1.50 -8.14
N ARG A 43 -7.86 -2.09 -8.29
CA ARG A 43 -8.10 -3.49 -7.90
C ARG A 43 -8.59 -4.26 -9.11
N SER A 44 -8.17 -5.52 -9.21
CA SER A 44 -8.69 -6.41 -10.25
C SER A 44 -10.14 -6.79 -9.93
N ASN A 45 -10.89 -7.16 -10.96
CA ASN A 45 -12.31 -7.52 -10.80
C ASN A 45 -12.52 -8.69 -9.86
N ASP A 46 -11.57 -9.62 -9.81
CA ASP A 46 -11.66 -10.80 -8.94
C ASP A 46 -11.16 -10.51 -7.52
N GLY A 47 -10.67 -9.29 -7.25
CA GLY A 47 -10.17 -8.92 -5.93
C GLY A 47 -8.84 -9.54 -5.56
N LYS A 48 -8.17 -10.21 -6.49
CA LYS A 48 -6.94 -10.93 -6.19
C LYS A 48 -5.68 -10.10 -6.39
N ARG A 49 -5.81 -8.94 -7.00
CA ARG A 49 -4.66 -8.05 -7.22
C ARG A 49 -5.04 -6.62 -6.93
N LEU A 50 -4.13 -5.94 -6.23
CA LEU A 50 -4.24 -4.53 -5.95
C LEU A 50 -2.96 -3.85 -6.41
N TRP A 51 -3.09 -2.72 -7.07
CA TRP A 51 -1.94 -1.90 -7.48
C TRP A 51 -2.11 -0.53 -6.84
N LEU A 52 -1.01 -0.02 -6.30
CA LEU A 52 -0.99 1.32 -5.71
C LEU A 52 0.22 2.07 -6.22
N TYR A 53 0.01 3.32 -6.60
CA TYR A 53 1.09 4.25 -6.93
C TYR A 53 0.83 5.54 -6.17
N GLY A 54 1.75 5.89 -5.29
CA GLY A 54 1.67 7.14 -4.53
C GLY A 54 2.89 8.01 -4.81
N GLU A 55 2.67 9.33 -4.80
CA GLU A 55 3.79 10.26 -4.94
C GLU A 55 3.62 11.45 -4.00
N GLU A 56 4.74 11.91 -3.49
CA GLU A 56 4.80 13.08 -2.63
C GLU A 56 4.61 14.33 -3.47
N LEU A 57 3.61 15.13 -3.14
CA LEU A 57 3.36 16.39 -3.86
C LEU A 57 4.38 17.42 -3.39
N GLY A 58 5.06 18.03 -4.34
CA GLY A 58 6.11 19.00 -4.05
C GLY A 58 7.45 18.39 -3.67
N GLY A 59 7.55 17.06 -3.72
CA GLY A 59 8.77 16.34 -3.43
C GLY A 59 9.08 15.33 -4.52
N THR A 60 9.97 14.40 -4.22
CA THR A 60 10.42 13.41 -5.21
C THR A 60 10.18 11.97 -4.76
N ASP A 61 9.63 11.77 -3.57
CA ASP A 61 9.45 10.42 -3.05
C ASP A 61 8.21 9.75 -3.66
N VAL A 62 8.31 8.44 -3.86
CA VAL A 62 7.21 7.64 -4.41
C VAL A 62 7.08 6.35 -3.63
N VAL A 63 5.87 5.80 -3.63
CA VAL A 63 5.60 4.46 -3.12
C VAL A 63 4.78 3.75 -4.18
N SER A 64 5.26 2.60 -4.64
CA SER A 64 4.58 1.85 -5.68
C SER A 64 4.69 0.35 -5.39
N PHE A 65 3.58 -0.36 -5.50
CA PHE A 65 3.62 -1.80 -5.27
C PHE A 65 2.42 -2.48 -5.89
N ASN A 66 2.58 -3.80 -6.06
CA ASN A 66 1.49 -4.70 -6.40
C ASN A 66 1.31 -5.66 -5.23
N LEU A 67 0.08 -5.91 -4.87
CA LEU A 67 -0.26 -6.90 -3.87
C LEU A 67 -1.08 -7.99 -4.54
N TYR A 68 -0.64 -9.24 -4.38
CA TYR A 68 -1.31 -10.40 -4.94
C TYR A 68 -1.87 -11.22 -3.79
N VAL A 69 -3.15 -11.54 -3.86
CA VAL A 69 -3.81 -12.37 -2.86
C VAL A 69 -4.05 -13.74 -3.48
N LEU A 70 -3.37 -14.76 -2.95
CA LEU A 70 -3.48 -16.12 -3.41
C LEU A 70 -3.94 -16.97 -2.22
N ASP A 71 -5.18 -17.43 -2.28
CA ASP A 71 -5.80 -18.17 -1.18
C ASP A 71 -5.77 -17.34 0.12
N ALA A 72 -5.13 -17.86 1.17
CA ALA A 72 -5.01 -17.17 2.44
C ALA A 72 -3.74 -16.32 2.54
N MET A 73 -2.96 -16.23 1.47
CA MET A 73 -1.67 -15.54 1.51
C MET A 73 -1.68 -14.31 0.60
N SER A 74 -1.03 -13.26 1.07
CA SER A 74 -0.81 -12.05 0.27
C SER A 74 0.67 -11.92 -0.03
N THR A 75 0.99 -11.65 -1.29
CA THR A 75 2.38 -11.41 -1.72
C THR A 75 2.52 -9.96 -2.13
N LEU A 76 3.41 -9.24 -1.47
CA LEU A 76 3.71 -7.86 -1.75
C LEU A 76 4.92 -7.78 -2.67
N LYS A 77 4.79 -7.04 -3.78
CA LYS A 77 5.89 -6.81 -4.72
C LYS A 77 6.13 -5.32 -4.86
N PRO A 78 7.01 -4.75 -4.01
CA PRO A 78 7.36 -3.34 -4.12
C PRO A 78 8.17 -3.08 -5.40
N CYS A 79 8.01 -1.88 -5.96
CA CYS A 79 8.77 -1.44 -7.13
C CYS A 79 9.97 -0.64 -6.64
N GLU A 80 11.16 -1.25 -6.66
CA GLU A 80 12.43 -0.61 -6.31
C GLU A 80 12.46 -0.01 -4.91
N MET A 81 11.76 -0.62 -3.95
CA MET A 81 11.76 -0.15 -2.58
C MET A 81 11.54 -1.32 -1.63
N SER A 82 11.78 -1.10 -0.34
CA SER A 82 11.60 -2.15 0.66
C SER A 82 10.14 -2.37 0.99
N SER A 83 9.81 -3.59 1.42
CA SER A 83 8.46 -3.90 1.91
C SER A 83 8.13 -3.05 3.13
N ALA A 84 9.11 -2.75 3.99
CA ALA A 84 8.91 -1.92 5.16
C ALA A 84 8.41 -0.54 4.78
N LYS A 85 8.95 0.06 3.72
CA LYS A 85 8.50 1.38 3.26
C LYS A 85 7.05 1.34 2.82
N VAL A 86 6.65 0.29 2.10
CA VAL A 86 5.28 0.14 1.65
C VAL A 86 4.33 0.02 2.84
N VAL A 87 4.68 -0.81 3.81
CA VAL A 87 3.86 -1.02 5.00
C VAL A 87 3.72 0.28 5.79
N ASP A 88 4.83 0.99 5.98
CA ASP A 88 4.80 2.27 6.69
C ASP A 88 3.88 3.26 6.01
N PHE A 89 3.95 3.34 4.68
CA PHE A 89 3.09 4.24 3.93
C PHE A 89 1.61 3.89 4.11
N VAL A 90 1.27 2.63 3.92
CA VAL A 90 -0.13 2.20 4.00
C VAL A 90 -0.71 2.44 5.39
N LEU A 91 0.07 2.14 6.43
CA LEU A 91 -0.39 2.32 7.80
C LEU A 91 -0.42 3.78 8.23
N GLY A 92 0.47 4.60 7.69
CA GLY A 92 0.60 6.00 8.11
C GLY A 92 -0.14 7.01 7.25
N PHE A 93 -0.62 6.61 6.08
CA PHE A 93 -1.29 7.53 5.17
C PHE A 93 -2.69 7.88 5.69
N GLU A 94 -2.95 9.17 5.84
CA GLU A 94 -4.25 9.66 6.30
C GLU A 94 -4.90 10.47 5.19
N ARG A 95 -6.05 10.00 4.72
CA ARG A 95 -6.79 10.70 3.66
C ARG A 95 -7.31 12.04 4.16
N THR A 96 -7.26 13.02 3.31
CA THR A 96 -7.81 14.35 3.60
C THR A 96 -9.17 14.54 2.96
#